data_5926afd214f05b5b83d90a131214ba53
#
_entry.id   5926afd214f05b5b83d90a131214ba53
#
_cell.length_a   1.000
_cell.length_b   1.000
_cell.length_c   1.000
_cell.angle_alpha   90.00
_cell.angle_beta   90.00
_cell.angle_gamma   90.00
#
_symmetry.space_group_name_H-M   'P 1'
#
loop_
_entity.id
_entity.type
_entity.pdbx_description
1 polymer ?
#
loop_
_entity_poly.entity_id
_entity_poly.type
_entity_poly.pdbx_seq_one_letter_code
_entity_poly.pdbx_strand_id
1 'polypeptide(L)'
;MSDYPSLYTFSLDNARHCNEVELWRESHRANVECARAIEETIEKDFNNYHLAENCAQSVIYKFGFDRVNYLLRLNLKHSQEDGRYSPENKEWGNNFSVPSSNDRTEYRIKSHPAVLNGFIDQARRAWKALNLWDSSHCKDMSGVDLTGKLLVLRPECLKDEYKSPDYQLFYATSGFGCQPNARGRSVWGYFAKDDEHTTWWRSDFIGILKDELVPDWVKEKYDIKESTAEPDEDCGMEMR
;
A
#
# COMPACT_ATOMS: atom_id res chain seq x y z
N MET A 1 -3.29 7.63 16.62
CA MET A 1 -2.49 6.37 16.60
C MET A 1 -3.47 5.23 16.74
N SER A 2 -3.39 4.22 15.91
CA SER A 2 -4.18 3.00 16.10
C SER A 2 -3.65 2.28 17.33
N ASP A 3 -4.50 1.93 18.28
CA ASP A 3 -4.14 1.16 19.50
C ASP A 3 -3.90 -0.33 19.19
N TYR A 4 -3.99 -0.70 17.92
CA TYR A 4 -3.91 -2.08 17.46
C TYR A 4 -2.52 -2.40 16.87
N PRO A 5 -2.05 -3.66 17.02
CA PRO A 5 -0.78 -4.10 16.45
C PRO A 5 -0.80 -3.98 14.93
N SER A 6 0.36 -3.94 14.30
CA SER A 6 0.49 -3.94 12.85
C SER A 6 -0.18 -5.16 12.21
N LEU A 7 -0.66 -5.01 10.98
CA LEU A 7 -1.25 -6.12 10.22
C LEU A 7 -0.17 -7.16 9.88
N TYR A 8 -0.43 -8.42 10.26
CA TYR A 8 0.40 -9.57 9.87
C TYR A 8 -0.30 -10.33 8.74
N THR A 9 0.25 -10.28 7.55
CA THR A 9 -0.38 -10.82 6.33
C THR A 9 0.04 -12.24 5.99
N PHE A 10 1.12 -12.75 6.59
CA PHE A 10 1.61 -14.11 6.31
C PHE A 10 0.82 -15.18 7.05
N SER A 11 1.00 -16.43 6.62
CA SER A 11 0.34 -17.58 7.20
C SER A 11 0.84 -17.91 8.61
N LEU A 12 0.04 -18.69 9.38
CA LEU A 12 0.48 -19.23 10.66
C LEU A 12 1.74 -20.09 10.53
N ASP A 13 1.88 -20.81 9.43
CA ASP A 13 3.05 -21.68 9.22
C ASP A 13 4.32 -20.83 8.98
N ASN A 14 4.20 -19.74 8.25
CA ASN A 14 5.29 -18.76 8.13
C ASN A 14 5.63 -18.13 9.49
N ALA A 15 4.62 -17.76 10.28
CA ALA A 15 4.82 -17.20 11.61
C ALA A 15 5.54 -18.21 12.55
N ARG A 16 5.22 -19.51 12.44
CA ARG A 16 5.94 -20.57 13.18
C ARG A 16 7.40 -20.68 12.73
N HIS A 17 7.64 -20.60 11.42
CA HIS A 17 8.99 -20.69 10.86
C HIS A 17 9.87 -19.52 11.27
N CYS A 18 9.28 -18.32 11.38
CA CYS A 18 9.96 -17.08 11.77
C CYS A 18 9.98 -16.82 13.28
N ASN A 19 9.38 -17.69 14.12
CA ASN A 19 9.16 -17.47 15.55
C ASN A 19 8.31 -16.23 15.87
N GLU A 20 7.35 -15.89 15.01
CA GLU A 20 6.49 -14.70 15.09
C GLU A 20 5.02 -15.05 15.41
N VAL A 21 4.78 -16.21 16.04
CA VAL A 21 3.42 -16.72 16.30
C VAL A 21 2.59 -15.76 17.17
N GLU A 22 3.22 -15.04 18.09
CA GLU A 22 2.49 -14.08 18.93
C GLU A 22 2.05 -12.85 18.12
N LEU A 23 2.90 -12.30 17.27
CA LEU A 23 2.54 -11.23 16.34
C LEU A 23 1.36 -11.64 15.44
N TRP A 24 1.42 -12.87 14.93
CA TRP A 24 0.32 -13.43 14.15
C TRP A 24 -0.98 -13.51 14.95
N ARG A 25 -0.94 -13.98 16.22
CA ARG A 25 -2.11 -14.10 17.10
C ARG A 25 -2.73 -12.75 17.44
N GLU A 26 -1.89 -11.76 17.74
CA GLU A 26 -2.35 -10.40 18.03
C GLU A 26 -3.02 -9.77 16.82
N SER A 27 -2.39 -9.87 15.64
CA SER A 27 -2.97 -9.40 14.40
C SER A 27 -4.26 -10.13 14.05
N HIS A 28 -4.34 -11.45 14.29
CA HIS A 28 -5.55 -12.25 14.07
C HIS A 28 -6.71 -11.77 14.96
N ARG A 29 -6.47 -11.57 16.26
CA ARG A 29 -7.49 -11.01 17.18
C ARG A 29 -7.98 -9.66 16.71
N ALA A 30 -7.07 -8.77 16.35
CA ALA A 30 -7.39 -7.44 15.83
C ALA A 30 -8.19 -7.50 14.51
N ASN A 31 -7.92 -8.47 13.63
CA ASN A 31 -8.69 -8.69 12.40
C ASN A 31 -10.15 -9.09 12.71
N VAL A 32 -10.36 -10.02 13.66
CA VAL A 32 -11.70 -10.43 14.10
C VAL A 32 -12.47 -9.24 14.69
N GLU A 33 -11.82 -8.45 15.55
CA GLU A 33 -12.41 -7.26 16.14
C GLU A 33 -12.75 -6.19 15.09
N CYS A 34 -11.87 -5.98 14.10
CA CYS A 34 -12.10 -5.04 13.01
C CYS A 34 -13.28 -5.48 12.14
N ALA A 35 -13.38 -6.77 11.77
CA ALA A 35 -14.52 -7.29 11.01
C ALA A 35 -15.84 -7.04 11.75
N ARG A 36 -15.88 -7.29 13.06
CA ARG A 36 -17.03 -7.00 13.92
C ARG A 36 -17.33 -5.49 13.98
N ALA A 37 -16.31 -4.66 14.15
CA ALA A 37 -16.49 -3.21 14.18
C ALA A 37 -17.05 -2.65 12.87
N ILE A 38 -16.69 -3.23 11.72
CA ILE A 38 -17.30 -2.89 10.43
C ILE A 38 -18.78 -3.23 10.43
N GLU A 39 -19.18 -4.42 10.90
CA GLU A 39 -20.58 -4.84 11.02
C GLU A 39 -21.38 -3.91 11.92
N GLU A 40 -20.88 -3.64 13.13
CA GLU A 40 -21.52 -2.76 14.12
C GLU A 40 -21.65 -1.33 13.60
N THR A 41 -20.65 -0.82 12.91
CA THR A 41 -20.68 0.53 12.32
C THR A 41 -21.71 0.61 11.21
N ILE A 42 -21.76 -0.41 10.33
CA ILE A 42 -22.78 -0.48 9.27
C ILE A 42 -24.18 -0.56 9.88
N GLU A 43 -24.40 -1.41 10.88
CA GLU A 43 -25.70 -1.56 11.54
C GLU A 43 -26.16 -0.25 12.20
N LYS A 44 -25.27 0.46 12.86
CA LYS A 44 -25.53 1.73 13.53
C LYS A 44 -25.81 2.87 12.56
N ASP A 45 -25.02 2.96 11.48
CA ASP A 45 -24.98 4.12 10.59
C ASP A 45 -25.81 3.91 9.31
N PHE A 46 -26.45 2.74 9.13
CA PHE A 46 -27.38 2.47 8.05
C PHE A 46 -28.80 2.83 8.46
N ASN A 47 -29.34 3.88 7.84
CA ASN A 47 -30.68 4.35 8.11
C ASN A 47 -31.40 4.77 6.82
N ASN A 48 -32.70 4.51 6.71
CA ASN A 48 -33.53 4.89 5.56
C ASN A 48 -32.92 4.50 4.20
N TYR A 49 -32.37 3.29 4.10
CA TYR A 49 -31.69 2.77 2.90
C TYR A 49 -30.40 3.48 2.51
N HIS A 50 -29.86 4.34 3.39
CA HIS A 50 -28.60 5.04 3.17
C HIS A 50 -27.61 4.72 4.28
N LEU A 51 -26.35 4.52 3.89
CA LEU A 51 -25.23 4.46 4.80
C LEU A 51 -24.74 5.90 5.06
N ALA A 52 -24.55 6.27 6.33
CA ALA A 52 -24.07 7.60 6.67
C ALA A 52 -22.76 7.93 5.97
N GLU A 53 -22.59 9.19 5.58
CA GLU A 53 -21.33 9.65 5.00
C GLU A 53 -20.18 9.47 6.01
N ASN A 54 -19.02 9.05 5.50
CA ASN A 54 -17.80 8.84 6.30
C ASN A 54 -17.91 7.78 7.41
N CYS A 55 -18.89 6.85 7.36
CA CYS A 55 -18.99 5.80 8.38
C CYS A 55 -17.72 4.91 8.39
N ALA A 56 -17.08 4.68 7.24
CA ALA A 56 -15.82 3.94 7.18
C ALA A 56 -14.67 4.64 7.91
N GLN A 57 -14.71 5.97 8.05
CA GLN A 57 -13.63 6.77 8.64
C GLN A 57 -13.39 6.42 10.11
N SER A 58 -14.45 6.14 10.89
CA SER A 58 -14.34 5.77 12.29
C SER A 58 -13.61 4.45 12.49
N VAL A 59 -13.87 3.48 11.62
CA VAL A 59 -13.22 2.16 11.64
C VAL A 59 -11.77 2.28 11.17
N ILE A 60 -11.52 3.05 10.12
CA ILE A 60 -10.17 3.32 9.61
C ILE A 60 -9.32 3.99 10.70
N TYR A 61 -9.85 5.01 11.38
CA TYR A 61 -9.15 5.69 12.47
C TYR A 61 -8.77 4.73 13.60
N LYS A 62 -9.66 3.80 13.94
CA LYS A 62 -9.46 2.84 15.03
C LYS A 62 -8.46 1.73 14.67
N PHE A 63 -8.57 1.15 13.49
CA PHE A 63 -7.86 -0.09 13.11
C PHE A 63 -6.75 0.11 12.05
N GLY A 64 -6.69 1.27 11.44
CA GLY A 64 -5.77 1.60 10.36
C GLY A 64 -6.27 1.18 8.97
N PHE A 65 -5.79 1.88 7.95
CA PHE A 65 -6.14 1.63 6.55
C PHE A 65 -5.80 0.22 6.09
N ASP A 66 -4.62 -0.27 6.45
CA ASP A 66 -4.13 -1.56 5.96
C ASP A 66 -5.03 -2.70 6.41
N ARG A 67 -5.42 -2.71 7.69
CA ARG A 67 -6.29 -3.73 8.24
C ARG A 67 -7.68 -3.68 7.67
N VAL A 68 -8.27 -2.49 7.58
CA VAL A 68 -9.61 -2.31 6.98
C VAL A 68 -9.59 -2.75 5.52
N ASN A 69 -8.63 -2.28 4.73
CA ASN A 69 -8.49 -2.66 3.33
C ASN A 69 -8.26 -4.17 3.15
N TYR A 70 -7.43 -4.79 4.00
CA TYR A 70 -7.19 -6.22 4.00
C TYR A 70 -8.50 -7.01 4.14
N LEU A 71 -9.30 -6.68 5.15
CA LEU A 71 -10.54 -7.39 5.44
C LEU A 71 -11.60 -7.19 4.35
N LEU A 72 -11.75 -5.96 3.85
CA LEU A 72 -12.70 -5.66 2.78
C LEU A 72 -12.33 -6.39 1.48
N ARG A 73 -11.05 -6.39 1.10
CA ARG A 73 -10.56 -7.11 -0.09
C ARG A 73 -10.72 -8.62 0.05
N LEU A 74 -10.42 -9.17 1.22
CA LEU A 74 -10.63 -10.58 1.51
C LEU A 74 -12.10 -10.98 1.34
N ASN A 75 -13.03 -10.18 1.88
CA ASN A 75 -14.46 -10.41 1.72
C ASN A 75 -14.92 -10.34 0.26
N LEU A 76 -14.43 -9.37 -0.51
CA LEU A 76 -14.72 -9.26 -1.95
C LEU A 76 -14.18 -10.46 -2.74
N LYS A 77 -12.98 -10.95 -2.41
CA LYS A 77 -12.39 -12.11 -3.06
C LYS A 77 -13.26 -13.37 -2.93
N HIS A 78 -13.95 -13.52 -1.81
CA HIS A 78 -14.90 -14.60 -1.57
C HIS A 78 -16.30 -14.35 -2.14
N SER A 79 -16.56 -13.19 -2.71
CA SER A 79 -17.87 -12.76 -3.17
C SER A 79 -17.89 -12.34 -4.64
N GLN A 80 -17.00 -12.87 -5.46
CA GLN A 80 -16.83 -12.50 -6.86
C GLN A 80 -18.09 -12.74 -7.70
N GLU A 81 -18.84 -13.79 -7.40
CA GLU A 81 -20.08 -14.14 -8.10
C GLU A 81 -21.30 -13.34 -7.62
N ASP A 82 -21.18 -12.59 -6.51
CA ASP A 82 -22.29 -11.84 -5.96
C ASP A 82 -22.54 -10.53 -6.74
N GLY A 83 -23.64 -10.46 -7.51
CA GLY A 83 -24.02 -9.32 -8.34
C GLY A 83 -24.35 -8.03 -7.56
N ARG A 84 -24.40 -8.07 -6.25
CA ARG A 84 -24.67 -6.89 -5.39
C ARG A 84 -23.43 -6.03 -5.12
N TYR A 85 -22.23 -6.54 -5.44
CA TYR A 85 -21.01 -5.76 -5.44
C TYR A 85 -20.75 -5.16 -6.82
N SER A 86 -20.25 -3.93 -6.85
CA SER A 86 -19.88 -3.25 -8.09
C SER A 86 -18.69 -3.92 -8.78
N PRO A 87 -18.60 -3.83 -10.13
CA PRO A 87 -17.44 -4.34 -10.87
C PRO A 87 -16.11 -3.78 -10.37
N GLU A 88 -16.09 -2.47 -10.05
CA GLU A 88 -14.91 -1.76 -9.57
C GLU A 88 -14.44 -2.29 -8.21
N ASN A 89 -15.37 -2.64 -7.32
CA ASN A 89 -15.04 -3.22 -6.03
C ASN A 89 -14.52 -4.64 -6.17
N LYS A 90 -15.12 -5.43 -7.06
CA LYS A 90 -14.64 -6.79 -7.37
C LYS A 90 -13.22 -6.77 -7.95
N GLU A 91 -12.96 -5.88 -8.90
CA GLU A 91 -11.63 -5.70 -9.48
C GLU A 91 -10.62 -5.29 -8.39
N TRP A 92 -10.97 -4.33 -7.55
CA TRP A 92 -10.13 -3.91 -6.43
C TRP A 92 -9.82 -5.06 -5.47
N GLY A 93 -10.79 -5.92 -5.18
CA GLY A 93 -10.61 -7.14 -4.38
C GLY A 93 -9.67 -8.15 -5.05
N ASN A 94 -9.78 -8.34 -6.37
CA ASN A 94 -8.96 -9.29 -7.13
C ASN A 94 -7.48 -8.88 -7.23
N ASN A 95 -7.20 -7.59 -7.27
CA ASN A 95 -5.84 -7.04 -7.32
C ASN A 95 -5.07 -7.20 -5.99
N PHE A 96 -5.54 -8.09 -5.13
CA PHE A 96 -4.95 -8.34 -3.82
C PHE A 96 -4.57 -9.82 -3.66
N SER A 97 -3.28 -10.07 -3.44
CA SER A 97 -2.78 -11.42 -3.17
C SER A 97 -2.88 -11.72 -1.68
N VAL A 98 -3.69 -12.71 -1.32
CA VAL A 98 -3.78 -13.23 0.06
C VAL A 98 -3.14 -14.60 0.07
N PRO A 99 -2.23 -14.90 1.01
CA PRO A 99 -1.73 -16.27 1.20
C PRO A 99 -2.91 -17.23 1.44
N SER A 100 -2.90 -18.37 0.75
CA SER A 100 -4.02 -19.34 0.75
C SER A 100 -4.39 -19.85 2.15
N SER A 101 -3.42 -19.89 3.07
CA SER A 101 -3.63 -20.27 4.47
C SER A 101 -4.29 -19.17 5.33
N ASN A 102 -4.45 -17.97 4.81
CA ASN A 102 -5.17 -16.87 5.47
C ASN A 102 -6.61 -16.74 4.99
N ASP A 103 -7.09 -17.71 4.22
CA ASP A 103 -8.50 -17.82 3.83
C ASP A 103 -9.34 -18.25 5.04
N ARG A 104 -9.80 -17.26 5.83
CA ARG A 104 -10.46 -17.49 7.10
C ARG A 104 -11.88 -16.97 7.08
N THR A 105 -12.79 -17.87 7.37
CA THR A 105 -14.23 -17.55 7.46
C THR A 105 -14.58 -16.66 8.65
N GLU A 106 -13.76 -16.66 9.71
CA GLU A 106 -13.94 -15.78 10.88
C GLU A 106 -13.74 -14.30 10.60
N TYR A 107 -13.09 -13.94 9.48
CA TYR A 107 -12.97 -12.55 9.02
C TYR A 107 -14.12 -12.11 8.11
N ARG A 108 -15.11 -12.98 7.90
CA ARG A 108 -16.24 -12.69 7.05
C ARG A 108 -17.14 -11.65 7.70
N ILE A 109 -17.40 -10.57 6.96
CA ILE A 109 -18.31 -9.51 7.37
C ILE A 109 -19.73 -9.92 6.97
N LYS A 110 -20.63 -10.02 7.95
CA LYS A 110 -22.00 -10.56 7.78
C LYS A 110 -23.03 -9.50 7.37
N SER A 111 -22.60 -8.28 7.09
CA SER A 111 -23.51 -7.22 6.64
C SER A 111 -24.09 -7.54 5.25
N HIS A 112 -25.27 -6.95 4.95
CA HIS A 112 -25.89 -7.09 3.64
C HIS A 112 -24.95 -6.62 2.53
N PRO A 113 -24.70 -7.43 1.47
CA PRO A 113 -23.69 -7.13 0.46
C PRO A 113 -23.80 -5.77 -0.20
N ALA A 114 -25.01 -5.30 -0.54
CA ALA A 114 -25.18 -3.99 -1.14
C ALA A 114 -24.80 -2.83 -0.18
N VAL A 115 -25.01 -2.99 1.13
CA VAL A 115 -24.62 -2.00 2.13
C VAL A 115 -23.12 -2.03 2.36
N LEU A 116 -22.55 -3.24 2.45
CA LEU A 116 -21.10 -3.44 2.52
C LEU A 116 -20.39 -2.87 1.29
N ASN A 117 -20.99 -2.98 0.09
CA ASN A 117 -20.47 -2.34 -1.12
C ASN A 117 -20.33 -0.82 -0.95
N GLY A 118 -21.34 -0.15 -0.38
CA GLY A 118 -21.27 1.28 -0.08
C GLY A 118 -20.18 1.63 0.95
N PHE A 119 -19.99 0.79 1.98
CA PHE A 119 -18.90 0.95 2.94
C PHE A 119 -17.52 0.82 2.27
N ILE A 120 -17.36 -0.16 1.37
CA ILE A 120 -16.14 -0.35 0.57
C ILE A 120 -15.85 0.90 -0.28
N ASP A 121 -16.88 1.47 -0.91
CA ASP A 121 -16.74 2.69 -1.71
C ASP A 121 -16.23 3.87 -0.87
N GLN A 122 -16.71 3.99 0.37
CA GLN A 122 -16.21 5.02 1.29
C GLN A 122 -14.76 4.78 1.69
N ALA A 123 -14.37 3.54 2.05
CA ALA A 123 -13.00 3.19 2.39
C ALA A 123 -12.03 3.43 1.21
N ARG A 124 -12.45 3.08 -0.02
CA ARG A 124 -11.67 3.35 -1.23
C ARG A 124 -11.52 4.84 -1.52
N ARG A 125 -12.56 5.65 -1.31
CA ARG A 125 -12.45 7.11 -1.44
C ARG A 125 -11.51 7.71 -0.43
N ALA A 126 -11.58 7.26 0.83
CA ALA A 126 -10.68 7.70 1.89
C ALA A 126 -9.22 7.36 1.57
N TRP A 127 -8.96 6.17 1.03
CA TRP A 127 -7.62 5.77 0.57
C TRP A 127 -7.13 6.65 -0.59
N LYS A 128 -7.95 6.86 -1.61
CA LYS A 128 -7.61 7.73 -2.76
C LYS A 128 -7.34 9.18 -2.35
N ALA A 129 -8.04 9.67 -1.32
CA ALA A 129 -7.82 11.02 -0.79
C ALA A 129 -6.42 11.24 -0.19
N LEU A 130 -5.69 10.17 0.15
CA LEU A 130 -4.29 10.25 0.55
C LEU A 130 -3.35 10.63 -0.59
N ASN A 131 -3.81 10.48 -1.84
CA ASN A 131 -3.06 10.83 -3.07
C ASN A 131 -1.66 10.20 -3.13
N LEU A 132 -1.54 8.95 -2.70
CA LEU A 132 -0.26 8.24 -2.59
C LEU A 132 0.33 7.89 -3.96
N TRP A 133 1.65 7.83 -4.01
CA TRP A 133 2.38 7.32 -5.17
C TRP A 133 2.10 5.82 -5.36
N ASP A 134 1.95 5.40 -6.61
CA ASP A 134 1.76 4.01 -7.01
C ASP A 134 2.71 3.59 -8.15
N SER A 135 2.57 2.38 -8.66
CA SER A 135 3.43 1.85 -9.71
C SER A 135 3.37 2.63 -11.02
N SER A 136 2.26 3.34 -11.31
CA SER A 136 2.15 4.16 -12.53
C SER A 136 3.07 5.38 -12.50
N HIS A 137 3.48 5.81 -11.31
CA HIS A 137 4.38 6.95 -11.09
C HIS A 137 5.86 6.54 -11.06
N CYS A 138 6.16 5.25 -11.15
CA CYS A 138 7.50 4.72 -10.96
C CYS A 138 8.09 4.10 -12.24
N LYS A 139 9.43 4.15 -12.33
CA LYS A 139 10.24 3.33 -13.23
C LYS A 139 10.61 2.03 -12.52
N ASP A 140 10.83 0.96 -13.29
CA ASP A 140 11.31 -0.32 -12.76
C ASP A 140 12.72 -0.19 -12.15
N MET A 141 12.96 -0.96 -11.11
CA MET A 141 14.27 -1.02 -10.43
C MET A 141 15.18 -2.14 -10.97
N SER A 142 14.65 -3.04 -11.81
CA SER A 142 15.41 -4.21 -12.27
C SER A 142 16.66 -3.79 -13.05
N GLY A 143 17.81 -4.35 -12.66
CA GLY A 143 19.10 -4.06 -13.32
C GLY A 143 19.67 -2.66 -13.07
N VAL A 144 19.03 -1.84 -12.22
CA VAL A 144 19.43 -0.46 -11.96
C VAL A 144 20.17 -0.34 -10.64
N ASP A 145 21.26 0.46 -10.59
CA ASP A 145 21.85 0.92 -9.34
C ASP A 145 20.95 2.01 -8.74
N LEU A 146 20.52 1.79 -7.50
CA LEU A 146 19.61 2.69 -6.79
C LEU A 146 20.33 3.81 -6.04
N THR A 147 21.66 3.81 -5.99
CA THR A 147 22.42 4.87 -5.32
C THR A 147 22.15 6.23 -5.96
N GLY A 148 21.79 7.22 -5.15
CA GLY A 148 21.44 8.56 -5.62
C GLY A 148 20.07 8.64 -6.32
N LYS A 149 19.24 7.60 -6.21
CA LYS A 149 17.88 7.60 -6.77
C LYS A 149 16.85 7.91 -5.71
N LEU A 150 15.78 8.57 -6.14
CA LEU A 150 14.60 8.79 -5.33
C LEU A 150 13.64 7.61 -5.50
N LEU A 151 13.45 6.86 -4.44
CA LEU A 151 12.63 5.65 -4.42
C LEU A 151 11.27 5.94 -3.78
N VAL A 152 10.28 5.15 -4.14
CA VAL A 152 8.93 5.25 -3.61
C VAL A 152 8.64 4.03 -2.73
N LEU A 153 8.46 4.24 -1.43
CA LEU A 153 8.07 3.20 -0.48
C LEU A 153 6.63 2.74 -0.71
N ARG A 154 6.40 1.46 -0.46
CA ARG A 154 5.04 0.92 -0.42
C ARG A 154 4.27 1.53 0.76
N PRO A 155 3.00 1.95 0.56
CA PRO A 155 2.19 2.52 1.64
C PRO A 155 2.06 1.60 2.86
N GLU A 156 2.08 0.27 2.63
CA GLU A 156 1.99 -0.74 3.67
C GLU A 156 3.21 -0.77 4.61
N CYS A 157 4.35 -0.22 4.16
CA CYS A 157 5.56 -0.09 4.98
C CYS A 157 5.48 1.12 5.93
N LEU A 158 4.58 2.07 5.68
CA LEU A 158 4.41 3.26 6.49
C LEU A 158 3.31 3.06 7.51
N LYS A 159 3.52 3.53 8.75
CA LYS A 159 2.43 3.66 9.73
C LYS A 159 1.38 4.62 9.20
N ASP A 160 0.11 4.43 9.61
CA ASP A 160 -1.00 5.23 9.09
C ASP A 160 -0.80 6.74 9.24
N GLU A 161 -0.16 7.18 10.32
CA GLU A 161 0.17 8.59 10.59
C GLU A 161 1.17 9.20 9.60
N TYR A 162 1.98 8.36 8.94
CA TYR A 162 2.99 8.76 7.94
C TYR A 162 2.54 8.46 6.50
N LYS A 163 1.32 7.96 6.28
CA LYS A 163 0.79 7.69 4.94
C LYS A 163 0.49 8.97 4.18
N SER A 164 1.51 9.53 3.59
CA SER A 164 1.42 10.68 2.68
C SER A 164 2.40 10.53 1.53
N PRO A 165 2.17 11.21 0.38
CA PRO A 165 3.09 11.13 -0.76
C PRO A 165 4.51 11.58 -0.39
N ASP A 166 4.67 12.55 0.50
CA ASP A 166 5.98 13.06 0.92
C ASP A 166 6.78 12.00 1.71
N TYR A 167 6.12 11.24 2.60
CA TYR A 167 6.77 10.18 3.37
C TYR A 167 7.01 8.90 2.58
N GLN A 168 6.41 8.74 1.40
CA GLN A 168 6.80 7.66 0.51
C GLN A 168 8.15 7.90 -0.17
N LEU A 169 8.66 9.13 -0.18
CA LEU A 169 9.88 9.49 -0.89
C LEU A 169 11.12 9.19 -0.04
N PHE A 170 11.97 8.32 -0.58
CA PHE A 170 13.19 7.86 0.07
C PHE A 170 14.39 8.05 -0.86
N TYR A 171 15.38 8.83 -0.42
CA TYR A 171 16.62 9.03 -1.17
C TYR A 171 17.65 7.99 -0.79
N ALA A 172 17.95 7.08 -1.70
CA ALA A 172 18.87 5.97 -1.49
C ALA A 172 20.34 6.44 -1.58
N THR A 173 21.15 6.14 -0.57
CA THR A 173 22.56 6.54 -0.54
C THR A 173 23.54 5.39 -0.68
N SER A 174 23.19 4.20 -0.15
CA SER A 174 24.10 3.06 -0.13
C SER A 174 23.37 1.75 0.20
N GLY A 175 24.12 0.68 0.35
CA GLY A 175 23.64 -0.63 0.77
C GLY A 175 23.70 -1.67 -0.36
N PHE A 176 23.76 -2.95 0.02
CA PHE A 176 23.75 -4.03 -0.96
C PHE A 176 22.46 -4.07 -1.80
N GLY A 177 21.36 -3.56 -1.26
CA GLY A 177 20.11 -3.45 -1.99
C GLY A 177 20.12 -2.41 -3.10
N CYS A 178 21.09 -1.48 -3.13
CA CYS A 178 21.26 -0.51 -4.21
C CYS A 178 21.84 -1.15 -5.48
N GLN A 179 22.59 -2.23 -5.35
CA GLN A 179 23.26 -2.83 -6.49
C GLN A 179 22.27 -3.41 -7.51
N PRO A 180 22.59 -3.37 -8.81
CA PRO A 180 21.79 -4.00 -9.85
C PRO A 180 21.49 -5.47 -9.51
N ASN A 181 20.23 -5.89 -9.74
CA ASN A 181 19.78 -7.27 -9.50
C ASN A 181 19.84 -7.77 -8.04
N ALA A 182 20.17 -6.93 -7.07
CA ALA A 182 20.10 -7.29 -5.66
C ALA A 182 18.65 -7.57 -5.24
N ARG A 183 18.37 -8.76 -4.70
CA ARG A 183 17.06 -9.14 -4.15
C ARG A 183 17.19 -9.36 -2.64
N GLY A 184 16.14 -8.94 -1.88
CA GLY A 184 16.09 -9.17 -0.43
C GLY A 184 17.28 -8.57 0.33
N ARG A 185 17.80 -7.43 -0.10
CA ARG A 185 18.93 -6.71 0.50
C ARG A 185 18.53 -5.31 0.91
N SER A 186 19.21 -4.80 1.93
CA SER A 186 18.93 -3.49 2.50
C SER A 186 19.44 -2.36 1.61
N VAL A 187 18.60 -1.34 1.49
CA VAL A 187 18.90 -0.01 0.94
C VAL A 187 18.96 0.97 2.11
N TRP A 188 20.07 1.70 2.22
CA TRP A 188 20.28 2.74 3.21
C TRP A 188 20.02 4.10 2.59
N GLY A 189 19.42 5.04 3.36
CA GLY A 189 19.15 6.37 2.86
C GLY A 189 18.33 7.20 3.84
N TYR A 190 17.66 8.21 3.31
CA TYR A 190 16.91 9.19 4.08
C TYR A 190 15.46 9.29 3.60
N PHE A 191 14.52 9.43 4.53
CA PHE A 191 13.23 9.97 4.16
C PHE A 191 13.40 11.39 3.64
N ALA A 192 12.89 11.66 2.43
CA ALA A 192 13.05 12.99 1.82
C ALA A 192 12.37 14.07 2.65
N LYS A 193 11.31 13.73 3.39
CA LYS A 193 10.49 14.67 4.16
C LYS A 193 11.24 15.28 5.35
N ASP A 194 11.95 14.50 6.15
CA ASP A 194 12.48 14.90 7.46
C ASP A 194 13.93 14.53 7.70
N ASP A 195 14.63 13.98 6.68
CA ASP A 195 16.02 13.52 6.77
C ASP A 195 16.27 12.39 7.78
N GLU A 196 15.23 11.67 8.17
CA GLU A 196 15.43 10.50 9.02
C GLU A 196 16.23 9.44 8.26
N HIS A 197 17.43 9.13 8.78
CA HIS A 197 18.28 8.08 8.20
C HIS A 197 17.80 6.71 8.65
N THR A 198 17.47 5.84 7.69
CA THR A 198 16.96 4.50 7.99
C THR A 198 17.32 3.50 6.90
N THR A 199 16.85 2.29 7.04
CA THR A 199 17.08 1.19 6.10
C THR A 199 15.79 0.44 5.79
N TRP A 200 15.61 0.11 4.52
CA TRP A 200 14.47 -0.65 4.02
C TRP A 200 14.96 -1.77 3.11
N TRP A 201 14.16 -2.83 2.99
CA TRP A 201 14.46 -3.87 2.00
C TRP A 201 14.15 -3.35 0.59
N ARG A 202 14.92 -3.77 -0.42
CA ARG A 202 14.64 -3.42 -1.82
C ARG A 202 13.21 -3.75 -2.24
N SER A 203 12.62 -4.82 -1.68
CA SER A 203 11.23 -5.24 -1.92
C SER A 203 10.17 -4.29 -1.33
N ASP A 204 10.55 -3.42 -0.41
CA ASP A 204 9.64 -2.48 0.23
C ASP A 204 9.38 -1.25 -0.64
N PHE A 205 10.12 -1.11 -1.73
CA PHE A 205 9.92 -0.03 -2.69
C PHE A 205 9.02 -0.48 -3.85
N ILE A 206 8.20 0.45 -4.35
CA ILE A 206 7.39 0.28 -5.56
C ILE A 206 8.30 0.40 -6.78
N GLY A 207 9.20 1.39 -6.79
CA GLY A 207 10.06 1.73 -7.89
C GLY A 207 10.87 2.99 -7.66
N ILE A 208 11.52 3.47 -8.72
CA ILE A 208 12.19 4.78 -8.77
C ILE A 208 11.14 5.79 -9.24
N LEU A 209 10.95 6.89 -8.52
CA LEU A 209 10.04 7.94 -8.97
C LEU A 209 10.49 8.49 -10.33
N LYS A 210 9.53 8.68 -11.26
CA LYS A 210 9.81 9.26 -12.57
C LYS A 210 10.32 10.69 -12.43
N ASP A 211 11.30 11.07 -13.27
CA ASP A 211 12.02 12.35 -13.14
C ASP A 211 11.08 13.55 -13.24
N GLU A 212 10.07 13.46 -14.13
CA GLU A 212 9.06 14.50 -14.33
C GLU A 212 8.10 14.69 -13.13
N LEU A 213 8.07 13.71 -12.22
CA LEU A 213 7.21 13.73 -11.03
C LEU A 213 7.96 14.10 -9.74
N VAL A 214 9.29 14.24 -9.81
CA VAL A 214 10.08 14.61 -8.63
C VAL A 214 9.69 16.01 -8.18
N PRO A 215 9.21 16.17 -6.91
CA PRO A 215 8.85 17.49 -6.41
C PRO A 215 10.04 18.45 -6.39
N ASP A 216 9.80 19.73 -6.67
CA ASP A 216 10.86 20.74 -6.77
C ASP A 216 11.65 20.86 -5.46
N TRP A 217 10.98 20.77 -4.30
CA TRP A 217 11.66 20.80 -3.01
C TRP A 217 12.63 19.61 -2.79
N VAL A 218 12.37 18.46 -3.44
CA VAL A 218 13.27 17.29 -3.41
C VAL A 218 14.44 17.51 -4.37
N LYS A 219 14.16 18.06 -5.57
CA LYS A 219 15.21 18.39 -6.55
C LYS A 219 16.24 19.35 -5.94
N GLU A 220 15.76 20.40 -5.29
CA GLU A 220 16.61 21.39 -4.60
C GLU A 220 17.41 20.75 -3.45
N LYS A 221 16.76 19.88 -2.67
CA LYS A 221 17.36 19.26 -1.47
C LYS A 221 18.52 18.32 -1.82
N TYR A 222 18.38 17.53 -2.89
CA TYR A 222 19.36 16.51 -3.26
C TYR A 222 20.14 16.81 -4.54
N ASP A 223 20.07 18.04 -5.07
CA ASP A 223 20.71 18.48 -6.32
C ASP A 223 20.42 17.50 -7.48
N ILE A 224 19.17 17.06 -7.60
CA ILE A 224 18.74 16.17 -8.67
C ILE A 224 18.58 16.97 -9.94
N LYS A 225 19.54 16.82 -10.87
CA LYS A 225 19.48 17.48 -12.19
C LYS A 225 18.43 16.81 -13.07
N GLU A 226 17.66 17.62 -13.79
CA GLU A 226 16.78 17.09 -14.82
C GLU A 226 17.63 16.39 -15.89
N SER A 227 17.28 15.12 -16.17
CA SER A 227 17.83 14.41 -17.32
C SER A 227 17.32 15.12 -18.58
N THR A 228 18.12 16.01 -19.17
CA THR A 228 17.90 16.48 -20.53
C THR A 228 18.04 15.27 -21.43
N ALA A 229 16.92 14.71 -21.91
CA ALA A 229 16.94 13.79 -23.03
C ALA A 229 17.57 14.52 -24.20
N GLU A 230 18.81 14.19 -24.55
CA GLU A 230 19.38 14.61 -25.83
C GLU A 230 18.46 14.01 -26.91
N PRO A 231 17.99 14.83 -27.87
CA PRO A 231 17.27 14.28 -28.99
C PRO A 231 18.25 13.40 -29.78
N ASP A 232 17.85 12.14 -30.04
CA ASP A 232 18.54 11.24 -30.94
C ASP A 232 18.84 12.00 -32.23
N GLU A 233 20.11 12.37 -32.47
CA GLU A 233 20.56 12.84 -33.75
C GLU A 233 20.41 11.68 -34.74
N ASP A 234 19.33 11.80 -35.52
CA ASP A 234 19.06 10.94 -36.67
C ASP A 234 20.28 11.05 -37.64
N CYS A 235 21.17 10.08 -37.51
CA CYS A 235 22.33 9.95 -38.36
C CYS A 235 21.85 9.48 -39.75
N GLY A 236 21.35 10.41 -40.54
CA GLY A 236 21.00 10.20 -41.93
C GLY A 236 22.19 9.64 -42.72
N MET A 237 22.15 8.35 -42.99
CA MET A 237 23.06 7.67 -43.91
C MET A 237 22.62 7.99 -45.33
N GLU A 238 23.21 9.04 -45.93
CA GLU A 238 23.16 9.23 -47.39
C GLU A 238 23.97 8.12 -48.06
N MET A 239 23.25 7.18 -48.69
CA MET A 239 23.85 6.27 -49.67
C MET A 239 24.13 7.02 -50.99
N ARG A 240 25.36 7.05 -51.36
CA ARG A 240 25.83 7.27 -52.74
C ARG A 240 26.21 5.95 -53.39
#